data_7d87f1eda3774625691ed2e5577e07c9
#
_entry.id   7d87f1eda3774625691ed2e5577e07c9
#
_cell.length_a   1.000
_cell.length_b   1.000
_cell.length_c   1.000
_cell.angle_alpha   90.00
_cell.angle_beta   90.00
_cell.angle_gamma   90.00
#
_symmetry.space_group_name_H-M   'P 1'
#
loop_
_entity.id
_entity.type
_entity.pdbx_description
1 polymer ?
#
loop_
_entity_poly.entity_id
_entity_poly.type
_entity_poly.pdbx_seq_one_letter_code
_entity_poly.pdbx_strand_id
1 'polypeptide(L)'
;MKKAVILFLAIGCLLSCNKPSRLETYRAQKHQKDSIGLFDQERTLSYYQKQLDALLPVSDSLIALFSYEKNEKYQDHGYYVIRNNRLKNPNYDLRIMVRDDGQDLIVYKEGKRLSDQQLADLRIKGNEALERADHLQIVISDVNELEKRIRKTNLEVQKYLKRLQKN
;
A
#
# COMPACT_ATOMS: atom_id res chain seq x y z
N MET A 1 -57.39 35.37 -34.08
CA MET A 1 -57.31 34.24 -33.13
C MET A 1 -56.71 32.95 -33.70
N LYS A 2 -56.90 32.59 -34.99
CA LYS A 2 -56.41 31.35 -35.61
C LYS A 2 -54.87 31.32 -35.76
N LYS A 3 -54.16 32.46 -35.91
CA LYS A 3 -52.68 32.52 -36.06
C LYS A 3 -51.93 32.30 -34.74
N ALA A 4 -52.49 32.63 -33.59
CA ALA A 4 -51.86 32.43 -32.28
C ALA A 4 -51.85 30.95 -31.85
N VAL A 5 -52.87 30.17 -32.21
CA VAL A 5 -52.96 28.75 -31.87
C VAL A 5 -51.93 27.91 -32.65
N ILE A 6 -51.62 28.29 -33.89
CA ILE A 6 -50.61 27.59 -34.73
C ILE A 6 -49.20 27.83 -34.17
N LEU A 7 -48.92 29.03 -33.64
CA LEU A 7 -47.64 29.35 -33.06
C LEU A 7 -47.37 28.55 -31.76
N PHE A 8 -48.39 28.39 -30.90
CA PHE A 8 -48.29 27.58 -29.68
C PHE A 8 -48.10 26.10 -29.96
N LEU A 9 -48.71 25.55 -31.00
CA LEU A 9 -48.52 24.16 -31.43
C LEU A 9 -47.11 23.93 -31.99
N ALA A 10 -46.53 24.89 -32.74
CA ALA A 10 -45.18 24.80 -33.27
C ALA A 10 -44.12 24.87 -32.15
N ILE A 11 -44.30 25.70 -31.12
CA ILE A 11 -43.40 25.79 -29.96
C ILE A 11 -43.53 24.52 -29.09
N GLY A 12 -44.70 23.95 -28.91
CA GLY A 12 -44.90 22.68 -28.20
C GLY A 12 -44.20 21.49 -28.88
N CYS A 13 -44.16 21.45 -30.21
CA CYS A 13 -43.45 20.41 -30.95
C CYS A 13 -41.91 20.56 -30.85
N LEU A 14 -41.37 21.79 -30.75
CA LEU A 14 -39.94 22.02 -30.60
C LEU A 14 -39.42 21.66 -29.18
N LEU A 15 -40.29 21.72 -28.16
CA LEU A 15 -39.95 21.31 -26.80
C LEU A 15 -40.09 19.79 -26.54
N SER A 16 -40.77 19.08 -27.47
CA SER A 16 -41.09 17.65 -27.33
C SER A 16 -40.01 16.70 -27.86
N CYS A 17 -38.95 17.20 -28.52
CA CYS A 17 -38.05 16.39 -29.31
C CYS A 17 -36.61 16.26 -28.79
N ASN A 18 -36.40 16.14 -27.49
CA ASN A 18 -35.05 15.76 -27.01
C ASN A 18 -35.11 14.77 -25.84
N LYS A 19 -35.84 13.68 -25.99
CA LYS A 19 -35.58 12.53 -25.12
C LYS A 19 -34.28 11.88 -25.62
N PRO A 20 -33.26 11.80 -24.78
CA PRO A 20 -32.01 11.16 -25.19
C PRO A 20 -32.30 9.73 -25.66
N SER A 21 -31.61 9.30 -26.71
CA SER A 21 -31.76 7.94 -27.21
C SER A 21 -31.39 6.93 -26.10
N ARG A 22 -31.90 5.71 -26.16
CA ARG A 22 -31.52 4.65 -25.20
C ARG A 22 -30.02 4.48 -25.15
N LEU A 23 -29.34 4.65 -26.26
CA LEU A 23 -27.88 4.54 -26.36
C LEU A 23 -27.18 5.68 -25.65
N GLU A 24 -27.66 6.93 -25.81
CA GLU A 24 -27.08 8.10 -25.09
C GLU A 24 -27.28 8.00 -23.59
N THR A 25 -28.49 7.58 -23.16
CA THR A 25 -28.75 7.34 -21.74
C THR A 25 -27.86 6.27 -21.17
N TYR A 26 -27.64 5.16 -21.89
CA TYR A 26 -26.73 4.10 -21.47
C TYR A 26 -25.26 4.60 -21.37
N ARG A 27 -24.80 5.37 -22.37
CA ARG A 27 -23.43 5.95 -22.34
C ARG A 27 -23.23 6.91 -21.18
N ALA A 28 -24.22 7.78 -20.93
CA ALA A 28 -24.18 8.72 -19.81
C ALA A 28 -24.12 8.00 -18.45
N GLN A 29 -24.93 6.97 -18.26
CA GLN A 29 -24.94 6.15 -17.05
C GLN A 29 -23.61 5.41 -16.85
N LYS A 30 -23.05 4.85 -17.92
CA LYS A 30 -21.75 4.17 -17.90
C LYS A 30 -20.63 5.15 -17.55
N HIS A 31 -20.59 6.33 -18.19
CA HIS A 31 -19.63 7.37 -17.90
C HIS A 31 -19.70 7.83 -16.44
N GLN A 32 -20.92 8.04 -15.92
CA GLN A 32 -21.14 8.40 -14.52
C GLN A 32 -20.61 7.30 -13.58
N LYS A 33 -20.89 6.03 -13.86
CA LYS A 33 -20.39 4.90 -13.06
C LYS A 33 -18.87 4.80 -13.07
N ASP A 34 -18.24 4.98 -14.23
CA ASP A 34 -16.78 4.96 -14.36
C ASP A 34 -16.14 6.16 -13.64
N SER A 35 -16.78 7.35 -13.66
CA SER A 35 -16.32 8.54 -12.92
C SER A 35 -16.39 8.34 -11.40
N ILE A 36 -17.47 7.76 -10.89
CA ILE A 36 -17.58 7.42 -9.46
C ILE A 36 -16.52 6.40 -9.07
N GLY A 37 -16.35 5.34 -9.88
CA GLY A 37 -15.31 4.33 -9.62
C GLY A 37 -13.90 4.90 -9.63
N LEU A 38 -13.60 5.84 -10.53
CA LEU A 38 -12.32 6.55 -10.53
C LEU A 38 -12.11 7.32 -9.23
N PHE A 39 -13.09 8.13 -8.82
CA PHE A 39 -13.01 8.92 -7.59
C PHE A 39 -12.77 8.05 -6.35
N ASP A 40 -13.46 6.90 -6.24
CA ASP A 40 -13.28 5.97 -5.13
C ASP A 40 -11.86 5.37 -5.12
N GLN A 41 -11.31 5.03 -6.29
CA GLN A 41 -9.95 4.50 -6.38
C GLN A 41 -8.89 5.56 -6.08
N GLU A 42 -9.06 6.80 -6.53
CA GLU A 42 -8.15 7.91 -6.21
C GLU A 42 -8.17 8.24 -4.71
N ARG A 43 -9.33 8.21 -4.08
CA ARG A 43 -9.46 8.37 -2.63
C ARG A 43 -8.74 7.25 -1.87
N THR A 44 -8.91 6.01 -2.31
CA THR A 44 -8.23 4.84 -1.73
C THR A 44 -6.72 4.94 -1.89
N LEU A 45 -6.25 5.36 -3.06
CA LEU A 45 -4.84 5.58 -3.35
C LEU A 45 -4.25 6.63 -2.41
N SER A 46 -4.93 7.78 -2.27
CA SER A 46 -4.50 8.86 -1.36
C SER A 46 -4.43 8.40 0.10
N TYR A 47 -5.35 7.53 0.53
CA TYR A 47 -5.34 6.95 1.87
C TYR A 47 -4.10 6.07 2.09
N TYR A 48 -3.79 5.15 1.17
CA TYR A 48 -2.60 4.30 1.28
C TYR A 48 -1.31 5.10 1.21
N GLN A 49 -1.26 6.14 0.35
CA GLN A 49 -0.10 7.01 0.26
C GLN A 49 0.18 7.72 1.60
N LYS A 50 -0.84 8.28 2.24
CA LYS A 50 -0.71 8.90 3.55
C LYS A 50 -0.22 7.94 4.63
N GLN A 51 -0.67 6.69 4.60
CA GLN A 51 -0.19 5.67 5.53
C GLN A 51 1.29 5.34 5.30
N LEU A 52 1.68 5.19 4.03
CA LEU A 52 3.07 4.94 3.66
C LEU A 52 3.97 6.11 4.09
N ASP A 53 3.57 7.35 3.80
CA ASP A 53 4.32 8.56 4.16
C ASP A 53 4.52 8.69 5.69
N ALA A 54 3.58 8.17 6.49
CA ALA A 54 3.70 8.14 7.94
C ALA A 54 4.65 7.04 8.44
N LEU A 55 4.73 5.91 7.74
CA LEU A 55 5.55 4.76 8.13
C LEU A 55 7.00 4.87 7.69
N LEU A 56 7.29 5.52 6.56
CA LEU A 56 8.65 5.64 6.03
C LEU A 56 9.65 6.24 7.02
N PRO A 57 9.36 7.35 7.73
CA PRO A 57 10.30 7.91 8.71
C PRO A 57 10.57 6.95 9.88
N VAL A 58 9.58 6.15 10.28
CA VAL A 58 9.73 5.14 11.34
C VAL A 58 10.63 4.01 10.85
N SER A 59 10.41 3.53 9.62
CA SER A 59 11.24 2.54 8.96
C SER A 59 12.69 3.01 8.87
N ASP A 60 12.92 4.21 8.35
CA ASP A 60 14.27 4.78 8.19
C ASP A 60 14.99 4.92 9.53
N SER A 61 14.28 5.36 10.57
CA SER A 61 14.82 5.47 11.93
C SER A 61 15.24 4.11 12.51
N LEU A 62 14.44 3.08 12.29
CA LEU A 62 14.77 1.72 12.72
C LEU A 62 15.91 1.14 11.90
N ILE A 63 15.88 1.26 10.58
CA ILE A 63 16.91 0.76 9.66
C ILE A 63 18.27 1.37 9.98
N ALA A 64 18.33 2.64 10.39
CA ALA A 64 19.58 3.30 10.79
C ALA A 64 20.32 2.60 11.94
N LEU A 65 19.62 1.77 12.73
CA LEU A 65 20.22 0.96 13.81
C LEU A 65 20.85 -0.34 13.32
N PHE A 66 20.59 -0.73 12.06
CA PHE A 66 21.02 -1.99 11.48
C PHE A 66 21.98 -1.76 10.33
N SER A 67 22.78 -2.78 10.00
CA SER A 67 23.54 -2.83 8.74
C SER A 67 22.84 -3.77 7.78
N TYR A 68 22.75 -3.35 6.52
CA TYR A 68 22.21 -4.21 5.46
C TYR A 68 23.28 -5.19 4.97
N GLU A 69 22.91 -6.47 4.85
CA GLU A 69 23.76 -7.53 4.25
C GLU A 69 22.95 -8.23 3.15
N LYS A 70 23.44 -8.18 1.92
CA LYS A 70 22.89 -8.98 0.84
C LYS A 70 23.35 -10.42 0.99
N ASN A 71 22.43 -11.37 0.94
CA ASN A 71 22.73 -12.78 0.97
C ASN A 71 22.81 -13.32 -0.46
N GLU A 72 24.02 -13.69 -0.92
CA GLU A 72 24.24 -14.23 -2.26
C GLU A 72 23.51 -15.56 -2.52
N LYS A 73 23.25 -16.34 -1.47
CA LYS A 73 22.52 -17.61 -1.58
C LYS A 73 21.04 -17.44 -1.90
N TYR A 74 20.47 -16.31 -1.49
CA TYR A 74 19.08 -15.92 -1.77
C TYR A 74 19.12 -14.65 -2.60
N GLN A 75 19.27 -14.79 -3.92
CA GLN A 75 19.63 -13.74 -4.89
C GLN A 75 18.79 -12.45 -4.80
N ASP A 76 17.59 -12.54 -4.25
CA ASP A 76 16.60 -11.45 -4.25
C ASP A 76 16.35 -10.82 -2.87
N HIS A 77 16.93 -11.36 -1.79
CA HIS A 77 16.65 -10.89 -0.43
C HIS A 77 17.93 -10.62 0.35
N GLY A 78 18.04 -9.43 0.90
CA GLY A 78 19.01 -9.07 1.90
C GLY A 78 18.49 -9.21 3.32
N TYR A 79 19.33 -8.91 4.27
CA TYR A 79 18.97 -8.86 5.68
C TYR A 79 19.46 -7.57 6.30
N TYR A 80 18.64 -6.98 7.15
CA TYR A 80 19.07 -5.97 8.10
C TYR A 80 19.66 -6.70 9.30
N VAL A 81 20.88 -6.39 9.67
CA VAL A 81 21.64 -7.15 10.67
C VAL A 81 22.09 -6.26 11.80
N ILE A 82 21.75 -6.63 13.04
CA ILE A 82 22.38 -6.10 14.24
C ILE A 82 23.55 -7.03 14.59
N ARG A 83 24.75 -6.49 14.54
CA ARG A 83 25.93 -7.11 15.13
C ARG A 83 26.26 -6.45 16.46
N ASN A 84 26.81 -7.25 17.40
CA ASN A 84 27.29 -6.82 18.71
C ASN A 84 27.72 -5.36 18.79
N ASN A 85 27.27 -4.63 19.77
CA ASN A 85 27.67 -3.28 20.17
C ASN A 85 26.80 -2.10 19.72
N ARG A 86 25.93 -2.18 18.73
CA ARG A 86 25.13 -0.99 18.36
C ARG A 86 24.01 -0.67 19.35
N LEU A 87 23.50 -1.66 20.10
CA LEU A 87 22.43 -1.48 21.07
C LEU A 87 22.87 -1.75 22.52
N LYS A 88 24.18 -1.66 22.81
CA LYS A 88 24.71 -1.74 24.19
C LYS A 88 24.09 -2.86 25.04
N ASN A 89 23.94 -4.04 24.50
CA ASN A 89 23.56 -5.19 25.32
C ASN A 89 24.82 -6.01 25.64
N PRO A 90 25.46 -5.77 26.79
CA PRO A 90 26.80 -6.31 27.10
C PRO A 90 26.80 -7.83 27.31
N ASN A 91 25.64 -8.47 27.44
CA ASN A 91 25.57 -9.83 27.93
C ASN A 91 25.41 -10.91 26.87
N TYR A 92 25.32 -10.55 25.57
CA TYR A 92 25.06 -11.55 24.55
C TYR A 92 25.81 -11.25 23.26
N ASP A 93 26.53 -12.23 22.77
CA ASP A 93 27.03 -12.26 21.39
C ASP A 93 25.84 -12.65 20.48
N LEU A 94 24.92 -11.70 20.30
CA LEU A 94 23.75 -11.88 19.48
C LEU A 94 23.98 -11.29 18.10
N ARG A 95 23.69 -12.08 17.07
CA ARG A 95 23.50 -11.61 15.72
C ARG A 95 22.01 -11.72 15.38
N ILE A 96 21.34 -10.60 15.23
CA ILE A 96 19.93 -10.54 14.91
C ILE A 96 19.80 -10.13 13.44
N MET A 97 19.02 -10.88 12.69
CA MET A 97 18.80 -10.67 11.25
C MET A 97 17.33 -10.55 10.98
N VAL A 98 16.92 -9.45 10.33
CA VAL A 98 15.56 -9.23 9.82
C VAL A 98 15.63 -9.20 8.31
N ARG A 99 14.88 -10.06 7.63
CA ARG A 99 14.84 -10.10 6.18
C ARG A 99 14.21 -8.81 5.62
N ASP A 100 14.66 -8.35 4.45
CA ASP A 100 14.22 -7.09 3.83
C ASP A 100 12.75 -7.07 3.43
N ASP A 101 12.09 -8.23 3.34
CA ASP A 101 10.65 -8.35 3.15
C ASP A 101 9.85 -8.44 4.48
N GLY A 102 10.52 -8.43 5.61
CA GLY A 102 9.91 -8.53 6.94
C GLY A 102 9.37 -9.92 7.30
N GLN A 103 9.69 -10.97 6.53
CA GLN A 103 9.12 -12.31 6.78
C GLN A 103 9.90 -13.14 7.78
N ASP A 104 11.21 -12.93 7.92
CA ASP A 104 12.06 -13.71 8.80
C ASP A 104 12.74 -12.86 9.86
N LEU A 105 12.70 -13.34 11.11
CA LEU A 105 13.56 -12.90 12.19
C LEU A 105 14.44 -14.07 12.62
N ILE A 106 15.75 -13.95 12.40
CA ILE A 106 16.71 -14.99 12.74
C ILE A 106 17.69 -14.45 13.79
N VAL A 107 17.83 -15.19 14.87
CA VAL A 107 18.75 -14.81 15.95
C VAL A 107 19.79 -15.89 16.16
N TYR A 108 21.05 -15.48 16.18
CA TYR A 108 22.18 -16.32 16.55
C TYR A 108 22.73 -15.85 17.88
N LYS A 109 23.06 -16.80 18.74
CA LYS A 109 23.78 -16.58 19.98
C LYS A 109 25.07 -17.39 19.92
N GLU A 110 26.22 -16.74 20.09
CA GLU A 110 27.53 -17.41 20.04
C GLU A 110 27.68 -18.28 18.77
N GLY A 111 27.24 -17.77 17.63
CA GLY A 111 27.32 -18.46 16.34
C GLY A 111 26.27 -19.57 16.12
N LYS A 112 25.43 -19.88 17.11
CA LYS A 112 24.36 -20.89 16.97
C LYS A 112 23.00 -20.23 16.80
N ARG A 113 22.24 -20.66 15.79
CA ARG A 113 20.85 -20.22 15.59
C ARG A 113 19.99 -20.65 16.79
N LEU A 114 19.21 -19.72 17.33
CA LEU A 114 18.26 -20.02 18.38
C LEU A 114 17.05 -20.79 17.82
N SER A 115 16.52 -21.72 18.62
CA SER A 115 15.23 -22.33 18.39
C SER A 115 14.10 -21.34 18.73
N ASP A 116 12.88 -21.63 18.27
CA ASP A 116 11.72 -20.79 18.55
C ASP A 116 11.45 -20.66 20.06
N GLN A 117 11.66 -21.73 20.81
CA GLN A 117 11.53 -21.71 22.29
C GLN A 117 12.58 -20.78 22.93
N GLN A 118 13.84 -20.88 22.51
CA GLN A 118 14.91 -20.02 23.02
C GLN A 118 14.69 -18.54 22.64
N LEU A 119 14.12 -18.29 21.45
CA LEU A 119 13.73 -16.97 21.01
C LEU A 119 12.59 -16.41 21.88
N ALA A 120 11.57 -17.23 22.17
CA ALA A 120 10.47 -16.84 23.06
C ALA A 120 10.98 -16.52 24.47
N ASP A 121 11.86 -17.36 25.04
CA ASP A 121 12.47 -17.11 26.35
C ASP A 121 13.29 -15.81 26.38
N LEU A 122 13.98 -15.50 25.29
CA LEU A 122 14.76 -14.26 25.14
C LEU A 122 13.85 -13.02 25.10
N ARG A 123 12.70 -13.12 24.44
CA ARG A 123 11.66 -12.07 24.38
C ARG A 123 11.06 -11.80 25.76
N ILE A 124 10.75 -12.86 26.52
CA ILE A 124 10.21 -12.74 27.89
C ILE A 124 11.19 -12.01 28.81
N LYS A 125 12.49 -12.17 28.59
CA LYS A 125 13.53 -11.48 29.36
C LYS A 125 13.75 -10.02 28.97
N GLY A 126 12.97 -9.48 28.02
CA GLY A 126 12.99 -8.06 27.65
C GLY A 126 14.29 -7.63 26.98
N ASN A 127 14.67 -8.29 25.90
CA ASN A 127 15.85 -7.91 25.13
C ASN A 127 15.51 -6.74 24.20
N GLU A 128 15.98 -5.54 24.50
CA GLU A 128 15.71 -4.32 23.72
C GLU A 128 16.11 -4.45 22.24
N ALA A 129 17.22 -5.12 21.95
CA ALA A 129 17.67 -5.33 20.57
C ALA A 129 16.68 -6.21 19.79
N LEU A 130 16.11 -7.20 20.44
CA LEU A 130 15.13 -8.10 19.86
C LEU A 130 13.79 -7.41 19.65
N GLU A 131 13.33 -6.60 20.60
CA GLU A 131 12.10 -5.80 20.48
C GLU A 131 12.19 -4.81 19.31
N ARG A 132 13.35 -4.17 19.12
CA ARG A 132 13.60 -3.30 17.97
C ARG A 132 13.62 -4.07 16.65
N ALA A 133 14.17 -5.29 16.64
CA ALA A 133 14.16 -6.14 15.46
C ALA A 133 12.74 -6.62 15.11
N ASP A 134 11.94 -7.01 16.11
CA ASP A 134 10.53 -7.33 15.92
C ASP A 134 9.75 -6.13 15.36
N HIS A 135 9.98 -4.95 15.89
CA HIS A 135 9.35 -3.73 15.39
C HIS A 135 9.77 -3.42 13.95
N LEU A 136 11.06 -3.54 13.63
CA LEU A 136 11.54 -3.37 12.25
C LEU A 136 10.90 -4.39 11.31
N GLN A 137 10.79 -5.65 11.73
CA GLN A 137 10.16 -6.71 10.93
C GLN A 137 8.70 -6.35 10.57
N ILE A 138 7.93 -5.89 11.53
CA ILE A 138 6.53 -5.46 11.33
C ILE A 138 6.49 -4.26 10.38
N VAL A 139 7.27 -3.21 10.64
CA VAL A 139 7.25 -1.99 9.84
C VAL A 139 7.66 -2.25 8.39
N ILE A 140 8.69 -3.06 8.15
CA ILE A 140 9.10 -3.44 6.78
C ILE A 140 7.97 -4.21 6.08
N SER A 141 7.35 -5.16 6.75
CA SER A 141 6.22 -5.92 6.19
C SER A 141 5.06 -5.01 5.82
N ASP A 142 4.72 -4.05 6.69
CA ASP A 142 3.63 -3.09 6.46
C ASP A 142 3.95 -2.14 5.29
N VAL A 143 5.18 -1.64 5.19
CA VAL A 143 5.64 -0.81 4.07
C VAL A 143 5.49 -1.58 2.75
N ASN A 144 5.99 -2.80 2.69
CA ASN A 144 5.92 -3.64 1.49
C ASN A 144 4.46 -3.94 1.07
N GLU A 145 3.58 -4.20 2.04
CA GLU A 145 2.16 -4.44 1.74
C GLU A 145 1.46 -3.16 1.26
N LEU A 146 1.76 -1.99 1.85
CA LEU A 146 1.21 -0.70 1.39
C LEU A 146 1.67 -0.37 -0.03
N GLU A 147 2.95 -0.56 -0.34
CA GLU A 147 3.45 -0.36 -1.70
C GLU A 147 2.77 -1.28 -2.73
N LYS A 148 2.52 -2.53 -2.36
CA LYS A 148 1.79 -3.48 -3.20
C LYS A 148 0.34 -3.02 -3.44
N ARG A 149 -0.34 -2.54 -2.40
CA ARG A 149 -1.70 -1.97 -2.49
C ARG A 149 -1.72 -0.73 -3.36
N ILE A 150 -0.77 0.19 -3.19
CA ILE A 150 -0.62 1.39 -4.02
C ILE A 150 -0.45 1.01 -5.49
N ARG A 151 0.47 0.08 -5.81
CA ARG A 151 0.66 -0.40 -7.20
C ARG A 151 -0.62 -0.98 -7.79
N LYS A 152 -1.33 -1.83 -7.03
CA LYS A 152 -2.60 -2.42 -7.48
C LYS A 152 -3.67 -1.35 -7.73
N THR A 153 -3.83 -0.41 -6.80
CA THR A 153 -4.83 0.67 -6.91
C THR A 153 -4.52 1.59 -8.08
N ASN A 154 -3.24 1.93 -8.31
CA ASN A 154 -2.82 2.70 -9.48
C ASN A 154 -3.21 2.02 -10.80
N LEU A 155 -3.09 0.71 -10.90
CA LEU A 155 -3.52 -0.03 -12.09
C LEU A 155 -5.04 0.09 -12.31
N GLU A 156 -5.84 0.06 -11.26
CA GLU A 156 -7.29 0.27 -11.37
C GLU A 156 -7.64 1.71 -11.79
N VAL A 157 -6.99 2.72 -11.21
CA VAL A 157 -7.11 4.13 -11.64
C VAL A 157 -6.85 4.25 -13.14
N GLN A 158 -5.75 3.69 -13.64
CA GLN A 158 -5.42 3.72 -15.07
C GLN A 158 -6.47 3.03 -15.95
N LYS A 159 -7.08 1.96 -15.47
CA LYS A 159 -8.19 1.29 -16.20
C LYS A 159 -9.42 2.19 -16.31
N TYR A 160 -9.81 2.89 -15.23
CA TYR A 160 -10.92 3.83 -15.26
C TYR A 160 -10.65 5.01 -16.17
N LEU A 161 -9.47 5.62 -16.10
CA LEU A 161 -9.05 6.71 -16.98
C LEU A 161 -9.15 6.30 -18.46
N LYS A 162 -8.64 5.12 -18.82
CA LYS A 162 -8.74 4.60 -20.19
C LYS A 162 -10.19 4.37 -20.65
N ARG A 163 -11.10 3.97 -19.75
CA ARG A 163 -12.52 3.80 -20.08
C ARG A 163 -13.21 5.14 -20.32
N LEU A 164 -12.89 6.15 -19.49
CA LEU A 164 -13.46 7.50 -19.62
C LEU A 164 -12.99 8.20 -20.91
N GLN A 165 -11.76 7.94 -21.36
CA GLN A 165 -11.23 8.48 -22.62
C GLN A 165 -11.87 7.85 -23.88
N LYS A 166 -12.43 6.64 -23.78
CA LYS A 166 -13.03 5.90 -24.91
C LYS A 166 -14.52 6.14 -25.08
N ASN A 167 -15.18 6.78 -24.14
CA ASN A 167 -16.61 7.08 -24.17
C ASN A 167 -16.85 8.53 -24.59
#